data_da31fe469f7bc3fc456134c6ff6cb95e
#
_entry.id   da31fe469f7bc3fc456134c6ff6cb95e
#
_cell.length_a   1.000
_cell.length_b   1.000
_cell.length_c   1.000
_cell.angle_alpha   90.00
_cell.angle_beta   90.00
_cell.angle_gamma   90.00
#
_symmetry.space_group_name_H-M   'P 1'
#
loop_
_entity.id
_entity.type
_entity.pdbx_description
1 polymer ?
#
loop_
_entity_poly.entity_id
_entity_poly.type
_entity_poly.pdbx_seq_one_letter_code
_entity_poly.pdbx_strand_id
1 'polypeptide(L)'
;MLLGDDGGLRPTIFAEMSALSVSTGAINLGQGFPDEDGPEEILEAARQAITDGFNQYPPGTGMPVLRNAISAHQQRFYGLTVDPDREVLVTAGATEGLAATILALTEPGDEVVTLEPFYDSYGAIVGLGGAKHVTVALRSPDFLPDGDELRAAITDRTRLILINNPHNPTGTVLSRETLELIVELATRHNALIVTDEVYEHLVFGAPHIPVATLPGARERTITISSAGKTFNTTGWKIGWVTAPPAILASILAVKQYLTFVNGAPFQPAIAVGLALPDSFFTGIAATLGRKRDLLSAGLVDAGFTVTKPQGGYFVVADAAPLGFSDAEEFCRVMPTVAGVVGVPISAFVRQGNRAEYASLVRFAYCKRESVLEDAVGRLGALRR
;
A
#
# COMPACT_ATOMS: atom_id res chain seq x y z
N MET A 1 -14.83 0.47 14.84
CA MET A 1 -16.27 0.28 14.59
C MET A 1 -16.57 0.87 13.22
N LEU A 2 -17.17 0.09 12.31
CA LEU A 2 -17.39 0.49 10.89
C LEU A 2 -18.63 1.38 10.72
N LEU A 3 -19.50 1.41 11.73
CA LEU A 3 -20.72 2.23 11.74
C LEU A 3 -20.59 3.40 12.72
N GLY A 4 -21.31 4.48 12.44
CA GLY A 4 -21.50 5.59 13.36
C GLY A 4 -22.38 5.21 14.55
N ASP A 5 -22.45 6.09 15.54
CA ASP A 5 -23.29 5.87 16.74
C ASP A 5 -24.79 5.85 16.40
N ASP A 6 -25.17 6.40 15.25
CA ASP A 6 -26.50 6.37 14.64
C ASP A 6 -26.78 5.11 13.81
N GLY A 7 -25.81 4.17 13.72
CA GLY A 7 -25.86 2.97 12.88
C GLY A 7 -25.65 3.23 11.40
N GLY A 8 -25.43 4.47 10.98
CA GLY A 8 -25.12 4.84 9.60
C GLY A 8 -23.65 4.59 9.23
N LEU A 9 -23.37 4.50 7.92
CA LEU A 9 -22.00 4.47 7.43
C LEU A 9 -21.31 5.81 7.75
N ARG A 10 -20.17 5.76 8.44
CA ARG A 10 -19.32 6.95 8.55
C ARG A 10 -18.62 7.18 7.21
N PRO A 11 -18.76 8.38 6.60
CA PRO A 11 -17.96 8.72 5.44
C PRO A 11 -16.48 8.56 5.79
N THR A 12 -15.73 7.91 4.92
CA THR A 12 -14.27 7.87 5.10
C THR A 12 -13.70 9.26 4.83
N ILE A 13 -12.57 9.59 5.45
CA ILE A 13 -11.86 10.85 5.16
C ILE A 13 -11.57 10.99 3.66
N PHE A 14 -11.34 9.89 2.96
CA PHE A 14 -11.14 9.88 1.51
C PHE A 14 -12.38 10.31 0.74
N ALA A 15 -13.57 9.89 1.17
CA ALA A 15 -14.83 10.34 0.57
C ALA A 15 -15.08 11.82 0.85
N GLU A 16 -14.84 12.29 2.07
CA GLU A 16 -14.94 13.69 2.46
C GLU A 16 -14.00 14.58 1.61
N MET A 17 -12.72 14.21 1.54
CA MET A 17 -11.72 14.96 0.78
C MET A 17 -12.01 14.95 -0.73
N SER A 18 -12.54 13.85 -1.27
CA SER A 18 -12.97 13.81 -2.68
C SER A 18 -14.15 14.72 -2.96
N ALA A 19 -15.14 14.76 -2.07
CA ALA A 19 -16.29 15.66 -2.19
C ALA A 19 -15.86 17.12 -2.13
N LEU A 20 -14.92 17.47 -1.23
CA LEU A 20 -14.34 18.81 -1.16
C LEU A 20 -13.59 19.18 -2.44
N SER A 21 -12.79 18.26 -3.01
CA SER A 21 -12.14 18.50 -4.30
C SER A 21 -13.14 18.84 -5.40
N VAL A 22 -14.22 18.07 -5.52
CA VAL A 22 -15.25 18.30 -6.54
C VAL A 22 -15.97 19.63 -6.31
N SER A 23 -16.39 19.93 -5.07
CA SER A 23 -17.17 21.12 -4.76
C SER A 23 -16.40 22.44 -4.87
N THR A 24 -15.06 22.39 -4.65
CA THR A 24 -14.19 23.58 -4.68
C THR A 24 -13.39 23.72 -5.98
N GLY A 25 -13.34 22.69 -6.84
CA GLY A 25 -12.44 22.66 -8.00
C GLY A 25 -10.96 22.52 -7.62
N ALA A 26 -10.68 22.09 -6.39
CA ALA A 26 -9.32 21.90 -5.90
C ALA A 26 -8.66 20.64 -6.50
N ILE A 27 -7.34 20.70 -6.70
CA ILE A 27 -6.54 19.55 -7.17
C ILE A 27 -6.46 18.50 -6.07
N ASN A 28 -6.92 17.29 -6.37
CA ASN A 28 -6.91 16.18 -5.40
C ASN A 28 -5.57 15.47 -5.36
N LEU A 29 -4.72 15.84 -4.41
CA LEU A 29 -3.51 15.11 -4.04
C LEU A 29 -3.71 14.20 -2.81
N GLY A 30 -4.92 14.08 -2.28
CA GLY A 30 -5.23 13.18 -1.16
C GLY A 30 -5.36 11.73 -1.58
N GLN A 31 -5.81 11.48 -2.82
CA GLN A 31 -6.08 10.14 -3.34
C GLN A 31 -4.87 9.52 -4.06
N GLY A 32 -4.52 8.30 -3.64
CA GLY A 32 -3.39 7.55 -4.15
C GLY A 32 -3.75 6.68 -5.36
N PHE A 33 -4.23 7.29 -6.44
CA PHE A 33 -4.34 6.65 -7.74
C PHE A 33 -3.81 7.59 -8.82
N PRO A 34 -3.10 7.05 -9.83
CA PRO A 34 -2.63 7.82 -10.97
C PRO A 34 -3.77 8.41 -11.80
N ASP A 35 -3.49 9.51 -12.49
CA ASP A 35 -4.36 10.12 -13.51
C ASP A 35 -3.82 9.92 -14.93
N GLU A 36 -2.91 8.94 -15.07
CA GLU A 36 -2.35 8.43 -16.31
C GLU A 36 -2.75 6.97 -16.45
N ASP A 37 -3.03 6.55 -17.68
CA ASP A 37 -3.33 5.15 -17.99
C ASP A 37 -2.09 4.26 -17.84
N GLY A 38 -2.31 2.95 -17.80
CA GLY A 38 -1.26 1.95 -17.86
C GLY A 38 -0.58 1.87 -19.23
N PRO A 39 0.51 1.10 -19.35
CA PRO A 39 1.19 0.87 -20.63
C PRO A 39 0.25 0.33 -21.72
N GLU A 40 0.39 0.84 -22.94
CA GLU A 40 -0.50 0.46 -24.06
C GLU A 40 -0.45 -1.04 -24.35
N GLU A 41 0.71 -1.68 -24.17
CA GLU A 41 0.86 -3.12 -24.33
C GLU A 41 -0.07 -3.93 -23.41
N ILE A 42 -0.27 -3.45 -22.19
CA ILE A 42 -1.17 -4.09 -21.21
C ILE A 42 -2.63 -3.81 -21.58
N LEU A 43 -2.94 -2.57 -21.98
CA LEU A 43 -4.29 -2.17 -22.39
C LEU A 43 -4.74 -2.97 -23.63
N GLU A 44 -3.86 -3.10 -24.62
CA GLU A 44 -4.16 -3.85 -25.83
C GLU A 44 -4.30 -5.34 -25.55
N ALA A 45 -3.42 -5.91 -24.70
CA ALA A 45 -3.55 -7.31 -24.29
C ALA A 45 -4.88 -7.59 -23.58
N ALA A 46 -5.40 -6.62 -22.80
CA ALA A 46 -6.72 -6.76 -22.17
C ALA A 46 -7.86 -6.70 -23.20
N ARG A 47 -7.80 -5.79 -24.19
CA ARG A 47 -8.78 -5.72 -25.30
C ARG A 47 -8.80 -7.03 -26.09
N GLN A 48 -7.61 -7.56 -26.42
CA GLN A 48 -7.49 -8.82 -27.12
C GLN A 48 -8.03 -9.99 -26.30
N ALA A 49 -7.74 -10.06 -25.00
CA ALA A 49 -8.25 -11.12 -24.13
C ALA A 49 -9.79 -11.13 -24.05
N ILE A 50 -10.44 -9.96 -24.02
CA ILE A 50 -11.90 -9.86 -24.10
C ILE A 50 -12.41 -10.42 -25.43
N THR A 51 -11.75 -10.07 -26.55
CA THR A 51 -12.10 -10.53 -27.91
C THR A 51 -11.89 -12.03 -28.07
N ASP A 52 -10.82 -12.58 -27.48
CA ASP A 52 -10.49 -14.02 -27.50
C ASP A 52 -11.39 -14.87 -26.60
N GLY A 53 -12.30 -14.25 -25.87
CA GLY A 53 -13.30 -14.97 -25.07
C GLY A 53 -12.88 -15.30 -23.65
N PHE A 54 -11.86 -14.66 -23.08
CA PHE A 54 -11.51 -14.78 -21.65
C PHE A 54 -12.54 -14.05 -20.75
N ASN A 55 -13.84 -14.40 -20.91
CA ASN A 55 -14.96 -13.72 -20.27
C ASN A 55 -15.69 -14.62 -19.25
N GLN A 56 -15.25 -15.85 -19.06
CA GLN A 56 -15.81 -16.80 -18.12
C GLN A 56 -14.91 -16.94 -16.89
N TYR A 57 -15.37 -17.64 -15.87
CA TYR A 57 -14.63 -17.86 -14.64
C TYR A 57 -13.25 -18.47 -14.91
N PRO A 58 -12.15 -17.81 -14.49
CA PRO A 58 -10.84 -18.42 -14.51
C PRO A 58 -10.71 -19.46 -13.37
N PRO A 59 -9.61 -20.24 -13.34
CA PRO A 59 -9.32 -21.12 -12.20
C PRO A 59 -9.28 -20.34 -10.85
N GLY A 60 -9.73 -20.97 -9.77
CA GLY A 60 -9.79 -20.37 -8.43
C GLY A 60 -8.48 -19.83 -7.90
N THR A 61 -7.34 -20.43 -8.32
CA THR A 61 -5.98 -19.96 -7.99
C THR A 61 -5.48 -18.85 -8.91
N GLY A 62 -6.21 -18.54 -9.98
CA GLY A 62 -5.80 -17.65 -11.06
C GLY A 62 -5.31 -18.41 -12.30
N MET A 63 -5.24 -17.70 -13.43
CA MET A 63 -4.83 -18.27 -14.71
C MET A 63 -3.36 -18.68 -14.69
N PRO A 64 -2.99 -19.87 -15.26
CA PRO A 64 -1.60 -20.31 -15.28
C PRO A 64 -0.64 -19.31 -15.92
N VAL A 65 -1.07 -18.59 -16.97
CA VAL A 65 -0.24 -17.56 -17.63
C VAL A 65 0.19 -16.47 -16.65
N LEU A 66 -0.70 -16.01 -15.77
CA LEU A 66 -0.38 -14.98 -14.78
C LEU A 66 0.48 -15.58 -13.65
N ARG A 67 0.13 -16.76 -13.13
CA ARG A 67 0.89 -17.41 -12.05
C ARG A 67 2.34 -17.69 -12.47
N ASN A 68 2.55 -18.16 -13.71
CA ASN A 68 3.87 -18.34 -14.29
C ASN A 68 4.63 -17.01 -14.44
N ALA A 69 3.95 -15.95 -14.87
CA ALA A 69 4.55 -14.63 -15.01
C ALA A 69 4.97 -14.05 -13.64
N ILE A 70 4.16 -14.25 -12.59
CA ILE A 70 4.50 -13.87 -11.21
C ILE A 70 5.75 -14.64 -10.74
N SER A 71 5.79 -15.95 -10.93
CA SER A 71 6.96 -16.77 -10.57
C SER A 71 8.23 -16.30 -11.29
N ALA A 72 8.14 -16.07 -12.61
CA ALA A 72 9.26 -15.57 -13.41
C ALA A 72 9.71 -14.17 -12.95
N HIS A 73 8.78 -13.29 -12.60
CA HIS A 73 9.05 -11.97 -12.06
C HIS A 73 9.80 -12.04 -10.72
N GLN A 74 9.34 -12.88 -9.77
CA GLN A 74 10.00 -13.08 -8.48
C GLN A 74 11.44 -13.62 -8.65
N GLN A 75 11.62 -14.54 -9.57
CA GLN A 75 12.97 -15.06 -9.90
C GLN A 75 13.85 -13.98 -10.52
N ARG A 76 13.31 -13.19 -11.46
CA ARG A 76 14.06 -12.16 -12.20
C ARG A 76 14.55 -11.04 -11.33
N PHE A 77 13.69 -10.48 -10.46
CA PHE A 77 14.01 -9.30 -9.67
C PHE A 77 14.62 -9.61 -8.31
N TYR A 78 14.28 -10.75 -7.72
CA TYR A 78 14.61 -11.05 -6.32
C TYR A 78 15.34 -12.38 -6.11
N GLY A 79 15.53 -13.17 -7.15
CA GLY A 79 16.14 -14.50 -7.05
C GLY A 79 15.28 -15.54 -6.30
N LEU A 80 14.00 -15.24 -6.09
CA LEU A 80 13.06 -16.12 -5.42
C LEU A 80 12.47 -17.15 -6.40
N THR A 81 12.75 -18.42 -6.16
CA THR A 81 12.09 -19.53 -6.87
C THR A 81 10.74 -19.79 -6.21
N VAL A 82 9.65 -19.51 -6.90
CA VAL A 82 8.27 -19.69 -6.42
C VAL A 82 7.57 -20.70 -7.34
N ASP A 83 6.97 -21.75 -6.76
CA ASP A 83 6.17 -22.72 -7.54
C ASP A 83 4.84 -22.08 -7.95
N PRO A 84 4.59 -21.83 -9.27
CA PRO A 84 3.39 -21.15 -9.71
C PRO A 84 2.09 -21.93 -9.44
N ASP A 85 2.16 -23.24 -9.25
CA ASP A 85 0.99 -24.07 -9.01
C ASP A 85 0.63 -24.23 -7.53
N ARG A 86 1.62 -24.07 -6.65
CA ARG A 86 1.47 -24.36 -5.22
C ARG A 86 1.71 -23.15 -4.31
N GLU A 87 2.44 -22.13 -4.77
CA GLU A 87 2.86 -20.98 -3.96
C GLU A 87 2.33 -19.64 -4.49
N VAL A 88 1.48 -19.63 -5.53
CA VAL A 88 0.90 -18.40 -6.10
C VAL A 88 -0.63 -18.46 -6.11
N LEU A 89 -1.27 -17.43 -5.59
CA LEU A 89 -2.73 -17.24 -5.59
C LEU A 89 -3.08 -15.84 -6.10
N VAL A 90 -3.83 -15.78 -7.20
CA VAL A 90 -4.33 -14.50 -7.73
C VAL A 90 -5.55 -14.04 -6.94
N THR A 91 -5.61 -12.74 -6.64
CA THR A 91 -6.66 -12.12 -5.83
C THR A 91 -7.23 -10.87 -6.47
N ALA A 92 -8.41 -10.42 -6.01
CA ALA A 92 -9.03 -9.15 -6.43
C ALA A 92 -8.30 -7.95 -5.81
N GLY A 93 -7.06 -7.73 -6.26
CA GLY A 93 -6.11 -6.78 -5.71
C GLY A 93 -5.55 -7.23 -4.36
N ALA A 94 -4.60 -6.47 -3.83
CA ALA A 94 -3.98 -6.73 -2.53
C ALA A 94 -4.99 -6.74 -1.38
N THR A 95 -6.06 -5.93 -1.46
CA THR A 95 -7.09 -5.86 -0.40
C THR A 95 -7.76 -7.22 -0.15
N GLU A 96 -8.08 -7.99 -1.21
CA GLU A 96 -8.60 -9.36 -1.02
C GLU A 96 -7.51 -10.29 -0.49
N GLY A 97 -6.27 -10.15 -0.97
CA GLY A 97 -5.13 -10.93 -0.45
C GLY A 97 -4.96 -10.74 1.06
N LEU A 98 -5.00 -9.49 1.52
CA LEU A 98 -4.96 -9.14 2.94
C LEU A 98 -6.15 -9.72 3.71
N ALA A 99 -7.38 -9.52 3.20
CA ALA A 99 -8.59 -10.01 3.85
C ALA A 99 -8.58 -11.52 3.98
N ALA A 100 -8.33 -12.24 2.88
CA ALA A 100 -8.27 -13.70 2.89
C ALA A 100 -7.17 -14.22 3.82
N THR A 101 -6.00 -13.56 3.86
CA THR A 101 -4.87 -13.94 4.71
C THR A 101 -5.21 -13.77 6.19
N ILE A 102 -5.70 -12.61 6.59
CA ILE A 102 -6.02 -12.34 8.00
C ILE A 102 -7.17 -13.26 8.46
N LEU A 103 -8.24 -13.36 7.69
CA LEU A 103 -9.39 -14.21 8.04
C LEU A 103 -9.05 -15.71 8.07
N ALA A 104 -8.08 -16.17 7.26
CA ALA A 104 -7.67 -17.58 7.23
C ALA A 104 -6.71 -17.95 8.36
N LEU A 105 -5.93 -17.01 8.86
CA LEU A 105 -4.77 -17.29 9.70
C LEU A 105 -4.91 -16.75 11.13
N THR A 106 -6.00 -16.05 11.45
CA THR A 106 -6.26 -15.55 12.81
C THR A 106 -7.55 -16.09 13.38
N GLU A 107 -7.57 -16.23 14.70
CA GLU A 107 -8.75 -16.57 15.51
C GLU A 107 -9.06 -15.41 16.46
N PRO A 108 -10.31 -15.34 17.00
CA PRO A 108 -10.64 -14.35 18.01
C PRO A 108 -9.71 -14.41 19.21
N GLY A 109 -9.06 -13.26 19.51
CA GLY A 109 -8.08 -13.13 20.59
C GLY A 109 -6.62 -13.18 20.15
N ASP A 110 -6.30 -13.65 18.95
CA ASP A 110 -4.96 -13.52 18.38
C ASP A 110 -4.56 -12.06 18.21
N GLU A 111 -3.26 -11.77 18.30
CA GLU A 111 -2.72 -10.43 18.07
C GLU A 111 -2.15 -10.32 16.66
N VAL A 112 -2.53 -9.23 15.95
CA VAL A 112 -1.93 -8.81 14.70
C VAL A 112 -1.17 -7.52 14.94
N VAL A 113 0.15 -7.54 14.76
CA VAL A 113 1.03 -6.38 14.95
C VAL A 113 1.21 -5.67 13.62
N THR A 114 1.00 -4.34 13.57
CA THR A 114 1.27 -3.49 12.41
C THR A 114 2.13 -2.28 12.78
N LEU A 115 2.74 -1.67 11.80
CA LEU A 115 3.37 -0.35 11.95
C LEU A 115 2.29 0.74 11.81
N GLU A 116 2.39 1.82 12.59
CA GLU A 116 1.43 2.93 12.60
C GLU A 116 2.16 4.25 12.30
N PRO A 117 1.69 5.09 11.34
CA PRO A 117 0.41 5.02 10.64
C PRO A 117 0.30 3.78 9.75
N PHE A 118 -0.91 3.30 9.45
CA PHE A 118 -1.14 2.13 8.61
C PHE A 118 -2.23 2.37 7.56
N TYR A 119 -2.22 1.60 6.49
CA TYR A 119 -3.32 1.61 5.53
C TYR A 119 -4.63 1.19 6.23
N ASP A 120 -5.67 2.00 6.11
CA ASP A 120 -6.91 1.88 6.87
C ASP A 120 -7.59 0.50 6.81
N SER A 121 -7.45 -0.20 5.70
CA SER A 121 -7.95 -1.57 5.55
C SER A 121 -7.40 -2.54 6.57
N TYR A 122 -6.16 -2.35 7.06
CA TYR A 122 -5.55 -3.32 8.00
C TYR A 122 -6.35 -3.40 9.29
N GLY A 123 -6.61 -2.25 9.92
CA GLY A 123 -7.38 -2.21 11.16
C GLY A 123 -8.82 -2.73 10.99
N ALA A 124 -9.45 -2.42 9.85
CA ALA A 124 -10.78 -2.90 9.53
C ALA A 124 -10.83 -4.42 9.38
N ILE A 125 -9.89 -5.00 8.63
CA ILE A 125 -9.85 -6.46 8.37
C ILE A 125 -9.49 -7.23 9.65
N VAL A 126 -8.50 -6.74 10.44
CA VAL A 126 -8.16 -7.33 11.74
C VAL A 126 -9.38 -7.37 12.66
N GLY A 127 -10.16 -6.27 12.68
CA GLY A 127 -11.41 -6.22 13.45
C GLY A 127 -12.49 -7.20 12.94
N LEU A 128 -12.61 -7.39 11.63
CA LEU A 128 -13.52 -8.37 11.02
C LEU A 128 -13.13 -9.80 11.38
N GLY A 129 -11.84 -10.11 11.47
CA GLY A 129 -11.32 -11.40 11.92
C GLY A 129 -11.45 -11.66 13.42
N GLY A 130 -11.88 -10.65 14.20
CA GLY A 130 -11.97 -10.75 15.66
C GLY A 130 -10.63 -10.75 16.38
N ALA A 131 -9.54 -10.51 15.65
CA ALA A 131 -8.20 -10.41 16.22
C ALA A 131 -7.98 -9.04 16.89
N LYS A 132 -7.01 -9.00 17.80
CA LYS A 132 -6.59 -7.76 18.47
C LYS A 132 -5.53 -7.07 17.62
N HIS A 133 -5.80 -5.83 17.24
CA HIS A 133 -4.84 -4.99 16.52
C HIS A 133 -3.86 -4.35 17.50
N VAL A 134 -2.58 -4.62 17.35
CA VAL A 134 -1.46 -4.03 18.11
C VAL A 134 -0.63 -3.18 17.15
N THR A 135 -0.20 -1.99 17.56
CA THR A 135 0.53 -1.08 16.67
C THR A 135 1.87 -0.68 17.27
N VAL A 136 2.88 -0.51 16.41
CA VAL A 136 4.19 0.07 16.72
C VAL A 136 4.30 1.40 15.99
N ALA A 137 4.57 2.48 16.71
CA ALA A 137 4.55 3.82 16.17
C ALA A 137 5.78 4.13 15.28
N LEU A 138 5.52 4.72 14.12
CA LEU A 138 6.53 5.31 13.25
C LEU A 138 6.48 6.83 13.41
N ARG A 139 7.50 7.41 14.03
CA ARG A 139 7.51 8.83 14.38
C ARG A 139 8.28 9.67 13.36
N SER A 140 7.80 10.90 13.15
CA SER A 140 8.55 11.93 12.44
C SER A 140 9.88 12.21 13.16
N PRO A 141 10.98 12.53 12.44
CA PRO A 141 11.00 12.75 10.99
C PRO A 141 11.25 11.50 10.14
N ASP A 142 11.77 10.42 10.71
CA ASP A 142 12.31 9.29 9.92
C ASP A 142 11.26 8.22 9.62
N PHE A 143 10.19 8.15 10.40
CA PHE A 143 9.15 7.13 10.32
C PHE A 143 9.71 5.70 10.30
N LEU A 144 10.72 5.45 11.11
CA LEU A 144 11.28 4.12 11.34
C LEU A 144 10.76 3.55 12.65
N PRO A 145 10.52 2.23 12.75
CA PRO A 145 10.12 1.59 13.98
C PRO A 145 11.29 1.53 14.96
N ASP A 146 11.03 1.79 16.22
CA ASP A 146 11.98 1.55 17.30
C ASP A 146 12.10 0.04 17.58
N GLY A 147 13.34 -0.45 17.72
CA GLY A 147 13.59 -1.88 17.92
C GLY A 147 13.08 -2.41 19.26
N ASP A 148 13.07 -1.59 20.32
CA ASP A 148 12.57 -2.01 21.63
C ASP A 148 11.04 -1.99 21.66
N GLU A 149 10.41 -1.05 20.96
CA GLU A 149 8.96 -1.06 20.76
C GLU A 149 8.51 -2.28 19.93
N LEU A 150 9.26 -2.68 18.90
CA LEU A 150 9.01 -3.92 18.17
C LEU A 150 9.08 -5.15 19.09
N ARG A 151 10.14 -5.24 19.93
CA ARG A 151 10.31 -6.34 20.91
C ARG A 151 9.20 -6.38 21.94
N ALA A 152 8.71 -5.23 22.38
CA ALA A 152 7.62 -5.12 23.34
C ALA A 152 6.26 -5.49 22.73
N ALA A 153 6.02 -5.13 21.47
CA ALA A 153 4.75 -5.37 20.77
C ALA A 153 4.58 -6.81 20.29
N ILE A 154 5.67 -7.47 19.88
CA ILE A 154 5.65 -8.84 19.35
C ILE A 154 5.87 -9.82 20.51
N THR A 155 4.83 -10.62 20.79
CA THR A 155 4.77 -11.53 21.96
C THR A 155 4.32 -12.93 21.53
N ASP A 156 4.27 -13.88 22.46
CA ASP A 156 3.76 -15.25 22.19
C ASP A 156 2.27 -15.27 21.78
N ARG A 157 1.54 -14.17 21.93
CA ARG A 157 0.18 -14.00 21.43
C ARG A 157 0.12 -13.47 20.00
N THR A 158 1.24 -13.00 19.46
CA THR A 158 1.31 -12.46 18.11
C THR A 158 1.18 -13.59 17.10
N ARG A 159 0.09 -13.58 16.36
CA ARG A 159 -0.16 -14.53 15.27
C ARG A 159 0.41 -14.06 13.96
N LEU A 160 0.19 -12.76 13.64
CA LEU A 160 0.66 -12.12 12.42
C LEU A 160 1.43 -10.84 12.71
N ILE A 161 2.53 -10.62 12.01
CA ILE A 161 3.21 -9.33 11.90
C ILE A 161 2.96 -8.84 10.47
N LEU A 162 2.12 -7.81 10.32
CA LEU A 162 1.75 -7.24 9.04
C LEU A 162 2.50 -5.94 8.81
N ILE A 163 3.38 -5.92 7.82
CA ILE A 163 4.14 -4.75 7.41
C ILE A 163 3.84 -4.38 5.96
N ASN A 164 3.97 -3.09 5.64
CA ASN A 164 3.92 -2.57 4.27
C ASN A 164 5.27 -1.95 3.92
N ASN A 165 5.91 -2.44 2.87
CA ASN A 165 7.24 -1.99 2.47
C ASN A 165 7.40 -1.99 0.94
N PRO A 166 7.61 -0.82 0.31
CA PRO A 166 7.62 0.55 0.84
C PRO A 166 6.31 0.95 1.54
N HIS A 167 6.41 1.83 2.52
CA HIS A 167 5.35 2.09 3.49
C HIS A 167 4.35 3.18 3.02
N ASN A 168 3.07 2.90 3.06
CA ASN A 168 1.99 3.88 2.95
C ASN A 168 1.42 4.14 4.36
N PRO A 169 1.42 5.40 4.86
CA PRO A 169 1.48 6.66 4.10
C PRO A 169 2.86 7.35 4.04
N THR A 170 3.88 6.86 4.72
CA THR A 170 5.10 7.65 4.98
C THR A 170 6.13 7.66 3.84
N GLY A 171 6.05 6.67 2.93
CA GLY A 171 7.05 6.47 1.88
C GLY A 171 8.39 5.93 2.39
N THR A 172 8.47 5.50 3.64
CA THR A 172 9.65 4.89 4.23
C THR A 172 9.93 3.53 3.61
N VAL A 173 11.19 3.21 3.38
CA VAL A 173 11.67 1.88 3.03
C VAL A 173 12.40 1.31 4.23
N LEU A 174 11.93 0.17 4.73
CA LEU A 174 12.52 -0.47 5.91
C LEU A 174 13.92 -0.99 5.60
N SER A 175 14.86 -0.74 6.51
CA SER A 175 16.23 -1.21 6.38
C SER A 175 16.32 -2.73 6.51
N ARG A 176 17.42 -3.31 6.00
CA ARG A 176 17.70 -4.75 6.16
C ARG A 176 17.70 -5.15 7.63
N GLU A 177 18.32 -4.33 8.48
CA GLU A 177 18.44 -4.59 9.92
C GLU A 177 17.06 -4.63 10.60
N THR A 178 16.16 -3.71 10.22
CA THR A 178 14.78 -3.71 10.73
C THR A 178 14.03 -4.95 10.28
N LEU A 179 14.16 -5.33 9.00
CA LEU A 179 13.50 -6.52 8.46
C LEU A 179 14.05 -7.81 9.10
N GLU A 180 15.37 -7.91 9.32
CA GLU A 180 16.00 -9.03 10.00
C GLU A 180 15.55 -9.14 11.46
N LEU A 181 15.40 -8.02 12.18
CA LEU A 181 14.82 -8.00 13.53
C LEU A 181 13.37 -8.53 13.52
N ILE A 182 12.55 -8.13 12.56
CA ILE A 182 11.18 -8.63 12.42
C ILE A 182 11.18 -10.15 12.19
N VAL A 183 12.06 -10.66 11.34
CA VAL A 183 12.19 -12.10 11.08
C VAL A 183 12.67 -12.85 12.35
N GLU A 184 13.62 -12.30 13.10
CA GLU A 184 14.07 -12.84 14.37
C GLU A 184 12.91 -12.97 15.37
N LEU A 185 12.16 -11.88 15.56
CA LEU A 185 11.03 -11.84 16.49
C LEU A 185 9.90 -12.78 16.04
N ALA A 186 9.57 -12.81 14.76
CA ALA A 186 8.60 -13.75 14.21
C ALA A 186 9.01 -15.21 14.44
N THR A 187 10.29 -15.50 14.33
CA THR A 187 10.84 -16.85 14.58
C THR A 187 10.77 -17.20 16.06
N ARG A 188 11.16 -16.27 16.95
CA ARG A 188 11.16 -16.43 18.39
C ARG A 188 9.76 -16.71 18.94
N HIS A 189 8.75 -16.00 18.44
CA HIS A 189 7.37 -16.06 18.92
C HIS A 189 6.47 -16.94 18.04
N ASN A 190 7.04 -17.69 17.09
CA ASN A 190 6.31 -18.53 16.13
C ASN A 190 5.18 -17.80 15.40
N ALA A 191 5.38 -16.51 15.08
CA ALA A 191 4.46 -15.70 14.30
C ALA A 191 4.72 -15.87 12.80
N LEU A 192 3.70 -15.57 11.97
CA LEU A 192 3.82 -15.43 10.53
C LEU A 192 4.05 -13.95 10.18
N ILE A 193 4.73 -13.71 9.07
CA ILE A 193 4.94 -12.36 8.53
C ILE A 193 4.06 -12.20 7.30
N VAL A 194 3.22 -11.17 7.29
CA VAL A 194 2.47 -10.72 6.11
C VAL A 194 3.13 -9.43 5.64
N THR A 195 3.61 -9.42 4.40
CA THR A 195 4.24 -8.24 3.83
C THR A 195 3.45 -7.75 2.62
N ASP A 196 2.95 -6.51 2.73
CA ASP A 196 2.29 -5.80 1.63
C ASP A 196 3.37 -5.06 0.84
N GLU A 197 3.75 -5.62 -0.31
CA GLU A 197 4.83 -5.15 -1.17
C GLU A 197 4.32 -4.52 -2.47
N VAL A 198 3.12 -3.95 -2.49
CA VAL A 198 2.49 -3.36 -3.69
C VAL A 198 3.31 -2.23 -4.32
N TYR A 199 4.27 -1.66 -3.61
CA TYR A 199 5.18 -0.61 -4.08
C TYR A 199 6.59 -1.14 -4.40
N GLU A 200 6.79 -2.44 -4.55
CA GLU A 200 8.10 -3.10 -4.73
C GLU A 200 8.98 -2.48 -5.83
N HIS A 201 8.39 -1.96 -6.91
CA HIS A 201 9.10 -1.26 -8.00
C HIS A 201 9.16 0.26 -7.85
N LEU A 202 8.53 0.82 -6.82
CA LEU A 202 8.43 2.26 -6.62
C LEU A 202 9.36 2.69 -5.48
N VAL A 203 10.67 2.52 -5.69
CA VAL A 203 11.74 2.83 -4.72
C VAL A 203 12.76 3.79 -5.32
N PHE A 204 13.29 4.69 -4.50
CA PHE A 204 14.14 5.79 -4.93
C PHE A 204 15.43 5.85 -4.10
N GLY A 205 16.50 5.31 -4.62
CA GLY A 205 17.83 5.39 -4.00
C GLY A 205 18.19 4.25 -3.04
N ALA A 206 17.21 3.48 -2.56
CA ALA A 206 17.42 2.25 -1.81
C ALA A 206 16.74 1.07 -2.55
N PRO A 207 17.31 -0.13 -2.57
CA PRO A 207 16.66 -1.29 -3.17
C PRO A 207 15.49 -1.74 -2.28
N HIS A 208 14.40 -2.20 -2.92
CA HIS A 208 13.39 -2.98 -2.21
C HIS A 208 13.98 -4.34 -1.81
N ILE A 209 13.73 -4.76 -0.58
CA ILE A 209 14.14 -6.07 -0.04
C ILE A 209 12.87 -6.84 0.29
N PRO A 210 12.45 -7.83 -0.53
CA PRO A 210 11.35 -8.70 -0.17
C PRO A 210 11.70 -9.52 1.08
N VAL A 211 10.81 -9.53 2.06
CA VAL A 211 11.07 -10.21 3.34
C VAL A 211 11.37 -11.70 3.14
N ALA A 212 10.70 -12.34 2.18
CA ALA A 212 10.91 -13.75 1.87
C ALA A 212 12.34 -14.10 1.40
N THR A 213 13.18 -13.10 1.05
CA THR A 213 14.59 -13.31 0.67
C THR A 213 15.53 -13.39 1.86
N LEU A 214 15.07 -12.98 3.05
CA LEU A 214 15.91 -12.96 4.25
C LEU A 214 16.10 -14.38 4.82
N PRO A 215 17.25 -14.66 5.44
CA PRO A 215 17.51 -15.96 6.05
C PRO A 215 16.42 -16.35 7.06
N GLY A 216 15.84 -17.55 6.91
CA GLY A 216 14.81 -18.07 7.81
C GLY A 216 13.42 -17.47 7.66
N ALA A 217 13.22 -16.51 6.73
CA ALA A 217 11.95 -15.84 6.56
C ALA A 217 10.96 -16.60 5.66
N ARG A 218 11.45 -17.28 4.61
CA ARG A 218 10.63 -17.84 3.54
C ARG A 218 9.46 -18.70 4.04
N GLU A 219 9.73 -19.61 4.97
CA GLU A 219 8.75 -20.60 5.45
C GLU A 219 7.63 -19.98 6.32
N ARG A 220 7.74 -18.72 6.66
CA ARG A 220 6.78 -17.97 7.47
C ARG A 220 6.29 -16.67 6.85
N THR A 221 6.71 -16.36 5.62
CA THR A 221 6.34 -15.10 4.96
C THR A 221 5.22 -15.31 3.94
N ILE A 222 4.20 -14.48 4.04
CA ILE A 222 3.14 -14.29 3.06
C ILE A 222 3.37 -12.94 2.40
N THR A 223 3.76 -12.95 1.12
CA THR A 223 3.97 -11.72 0.35
C THR A 223 2.74 -11.41 -0.47
N ILE A 224 2.25 -10.18 -0.37
CA ILE A 224 1.09 -9.67 -1.10
C ILE A 224 1.55 -8.54 -2.00
N SER A 225 1.20 -8.60 -3.27
CA SER A 225 1.48 -7.53 -4.23
C SER A 225 0.31 -7.30 -5.18
N SER A 226 0.39 -6.29 -6.04
CA SER A 226 -0.65 -6.00 -7.01
C SER A 226 -0.14 -5.26 -8.25
N ALA A 227 -0.77 -5.53 -9.37
CA ALA A 227 -0.51 -4.87 -10.66
C ALA A 227 -0.87 -3.37 -10.65
N GLY A 228 -1.89 -3.01 -9.87
CA GLY A 228 -2.48 -1.67 -9.91
C GLY A 228 -1.52 -0.53 -9.63
N LYS A 229 -0.49 -0.77 -8.81
CA LYS A 229 0.49 0.25 -8.42
C LYS A 229 1.60 0.39 -9.45
N THR A 230 2.10 -0.74 -9.94
CA THR A 230 3.19 -0.79 -10.92
C THR A 230 2.74 -0.37 -12.33
N PHE A 231 1.50 -0.71 -12.71
CA PHE A 231 1.02 -0.53 -14.08
C PHE A 231 -0.11 0.50 -14.22
N ASN A 232 -0.36 1.34 -13.22
CA ASN A 232 -1.45 2.34 -13.23
C ASN A 232 -2.84 1.74 -13.54
N THR A 233 -3.08 0.50 -13.12
CA THR A 233 -4.33 -0.23 -13.38
C THR A 233 -5.09 -0.53 -12.10
N THR A 234 -5.16 0.43 -11.17
CA THR A 234 -5.74 0.25 -9.84
C THR A 234 -7.18 -0.25 -9.86
N GLY A 235 -7.97 0.15 -10.88
CA GLY A 235 -9.35 -0.27 -11.08
C GLY A 235 -9.52 -1.72 -11.55
N TRP A 236 -8.48 -2.35 -12.11
CA TRP A 236 -8.56 -3.72 -12.59
C TRP A 236 -8.60 -4.76 -11.48
N LYS A 237 -8.14 -4.40 -10.30
CA LYS A 237 -8.16 -5.27 -9.12
C LYS A 237 -7.48 -6.62 -9.35
N ILE A 238 -6.28 -6.61 -9.95
CA ILE A 238 -5.43 -7.78 -10.06
C ILE A 238 -4.31 -7.68 -9.03
N GLY A 239 -4.27 -8.61 -8.10
CA GLY A 239 -3.24 -8.80 -7.09
C GLY A 239 -2.91 -10.28 -6.95
N TRP A 240 -1.95 -10.57 -6.08
CA TRP A 240 -1.56 -11.94 -5.79
C TRP A 240 -0.96 -12.06 -4.39
N VAL A 241 -1.02 -13.30 -3.90
CA VAL A 241 -0.34 -13.75 -2.69
C VAL A 241 0.68 -14.80 -3.09
N THR A 242 1.90 -14.69 -2.57
CA THR A 242 2.88 -15.78 -2.60
C THR A 242 3.18 -16.24 -1.19
N ALA A 243 3.12 -17.54 -0.92
CA ALA A 243 3.33 -18.11 0.40
C ALA A 243 3.69 -19.61 0.32
N PRO A 244 4.23 -20.20 1.38
CA PRO A 244 4.38 -21.65 1.48
C PRO A 244 3.07 -22.40 1.21
N PRO A 245 3.12 -23.60 0.57
CA PRO A 245 1.92 -24.27 0.08
C PRO A 245 0.83 -24.52 1.12
N ALA A 246 1.20 -24.89 2.35
CA ALA A 246 0.22 -25.14 3.41
C ALA A 246 -0.51 -23.86 3.86
N ILE A 247 0.21 -22.74 3.91
CA ILE A 247 -0.35 -21.44 4.26
C ILE A 247 -1.26 -20.96 3.12
N LEU A 248 -0.80 -21.08 1.88
CA LEU A 248 -1.57 -20.66 0.70
C LEU A 248 -2.88 -21.44 0.57
N ALA A 249 -2.89 -22.74 0.89
CA ALA A 249 -4.10 -23.57 0.89
C ALA A 249 -5.15 -23.03 1.89
N SER A 250 -4.73 -22.60 3.07
CA SER A 250 -5.61 -21.99 4.07
C SER A 250 -6.20 -20.66 3.57
N ILE A 251 -5.37 -19.82 2.93
CA ILE A 251 -5.81 -18.54 2.35
C ILE A 251 -6.81 -18.79 1.21
N LEU A 252 -6.54 -19.75 0.34
CA LEU A 252 -7.46 -20.14 -0.75
C LEU A 252 -8.80 -20.63 -0.23
N ALA A 253 -8.82 -21.38 0.87
CA ALA A 253 -10.05 -21.88 1.50
C ALA A 253 -11.00 -20.75 1.93
N VAL A 254 -10.46 -19.60 2.33
CA VAL A 254 -11.26 -18.40 2.63
C VAL A 254 -11.57 -17.60 1.36
N LYS A 255 -10.55 -17.34 0.52
CA LYS A 255 -10.68 -16.53 -0.70
C LYS A 255 -11.79 -17.01 -1.63
N GLN A 256 -11.99 -18.33 -1.76
CA GLN A 256 -13.05 -18.90 -2.62
C GLN A 256 -14.46 -18.46 -2.22
N TYR A 257 -14.68 -18.00 -0.98
CA TYR A 257 -15.97 -17.50 -0.49
C TYR A 257 -16.04 -15.96 -0.40
N LEU A 258 -14.97 -15.25 -0.76
CA LEU A 258 -14.98 -13.80 -0.90
C LEU A 258 -15.40 -13.40 -2.32
N THR A 259 -14.46 -13.30 -3.26
CA THR A 259 -14.78 -12.97 -4.66
C THR A 259 -14.80 -14.20 -5.57
N PHE A 260 -14.44 -15.38 -5.06
CA PHE A 260 -14.27 -16.63 -5.81
C PHE A 260 -13.12 -16.51 -6.84
N VAL A 261 -13.35 -15.78 -7.95
CA VAL A 261 -12.39 -15.49 -9.03
C VAL A 261 -12.57 -14.05 -9.48
N ASN A 262 -11.59 -13.50 -10.20
CA ASN A 262 -11.64 -12.11 -10.65
C ASN A 262 -10.90 -11.90 -11.97
N GLY A 263 -11.31 -10.85 -12.69
CA GLY A 263 -10.56 -10.20 -13.75
C GLY A 263 -10.05 -11.11 -14.86
N ALA A 264 -10.86 -12.06 -15.35
CA ALA A 264 -10.45 -13.04 -16.37
C ALA A 264 -9.67 -12.43 -17.54
N PRO A 265 -10.14 -11.35 -18.23
CA PRO A 265 -9.40 -10.77 -19.34
C PRO A 265 -8.18 -9.96 -18.91
N PHE A 266 -8.14 -9.50 -17.64
CA PHE A 266 -7.03 -8.70 -17.14
C PHE A 266 -5.84 -9.54 -16.68
N GLN A 267 -6.05 -10.80 -16.33
CA GLN A 267 -4.97 -11.68 -15.88
C GLN A 267 -3.91 -11.91 -16.95
N PRO A 268 -4.25 -12.32 -18.22
CA PRO A 268 -3.26 -12.42 -19.27
C PRO A 268 -2.61 -11.08 -19.63
N ALA A 269 -3.35 -9.97 -19.53
CA ALA A 269 -2.78 -8.64 -19.77
C ALA A 269 -1.70 -8.27 -18.73
N ILE A 270 -1.95 -8.57 -17.45
CA ILE A 270 -0.94 -8.33 -16.40
C ILE A 270 0.26 -9.27 -16.56
N ALA A 271 0.08 -10.48 -17.08
CA ALA A 271 1.21 -11.35 -17.42
C ALA A 271 2.13 -10.71 -18.48
N VAL A 272 1.56 -10.02 -19.48
CA VAL A 272 2.34 -9.21 -20.45
C VAL A 272 3.09 -8.09 -19.71
N GLY A 273 2.43 -7.40 -18.80
CA GLY A 273 3.04 -6.33 -17.98
C GLY A 273 4.25 -6.80 -17.18
N LEU A 274 4.14 -7.94 -16.50
CA LEU A 274 5.22 -8.51 -15.70
C LEU A 274 6.43 -8.94 -16.57
N ALA A 275 6.21 -9.18 -17.87
CA ALA A 275 7.25 -9.53 -18.84
C ALA A 275 7.90 -8.30 -19.51
N LEU A 276 7.44 -7.08 -19.25
CA LEU A 276 8.05 -5.87 -19.77
C LEU A 276 9.54 -5.79 -19.43
N PRO A 277 10.38 -5.09 -20.24
CA PRO A 277 11.81 -5.02 -19.99
C PRO A 277 12.15 -4.26 -18.69
N ASP A 278 13.36 -4.51 -18.12
CA ASP A 278 13.82 -3.84 -16.91
C ASP A 278 13.78 -2.32 -17.01
N SER A 279 13.98 -1.78 -18.22
CA SER A 279 13.89 -0.35 -18.50
C SER A 279 12.51 0.25 -18.21
N PHE A 280 11.44 -0.52 -18.29
CA PHE A 280 10.11 -0.08 -17.87
C PHE A 280 10.08 0.14 -16.36
N PHE A 281 10.49 -0.85 -15.57
CA PHE A 281 10.45 -0.77 -14.10
C PHE A 281 11.38 0.30 -13.55
N THR A 282 12.58 0.43 -14.09
CA THR A 282 13.50 1.52 -13.72
C THR A 282 13.00 2.88 -14.18
N GLY A 283 12.31 2.94 -15.32
CA GLY A 283 11.70 4.16 -15.86
C GLY A 283 10.57 4.72 -15.01
N ILE A 284 9.68 3.86 -14.51
CA ILE A 284 8.59 4.29 -13.61
C ILE A 284 9.17 4.82 -12.29
N ALA A 285 10.14 4.13 -11.69
CA ALA A 285 10.81 4.58 -10.48
C ALA A 285 11.49 5.95 -10.68
N ALA A 286 12.23 6.14 -11.78
CA ALA A 286 12.88 7.40 -12.10
C ALA A 286 11.86 8.54 -12.31
N THR A 287 10.75 8.28 -12.99
CA THR A 287 9.69 9.26 -13.23
C THR A 287 9.01 9.66 -11.93
N LEU A 288 8.65 8.70 -11.08
CA LEU A 288 8.07 8.99 -9.78
C LEU A 288 9.06 9.71 -8.85
N GLY A 289 10.35 9.39 -8.94
CA GLY A 289 11.40 10.11 -8.23
C GLY A 289 11.44 11.61 -8.56
N ARG A 290 11.30 11.98 -9.85
CA ARG A 290 11.19 13.40 -10.25
C ARG A 290 9.90 14.05 -9.74
N LYS A 291 8.75 13.37 -9.88
CA LYS A 291 7.45 13.84 -9.38
C LYS A 291 7.48 14.06 -7.85
N ARG A 292 8.11 13.14 -7.11
CA ARG A 292 8.38 13.29 -5.67
C ARG A 292 9.18 14.54 -5.37
N ASP A 293 10.29 14.75 -6.08
CA ASP A 293 11.18 15.88 -5.83
C ASP A 293 10.49 17.21 -6.16
N LEU A 294 9.72 17.27 -7.24
CA LEU A 294 8.90 18.43 -7.61
C LEU A 294 7.90 18.80 -6.50
N LEU A 295 7.07 17.85 -6.07
CA LEU A 295 6.06 18.11 -5.05
C LEU A 295 6.70 18.43 -3.69
N SER A 296 7.76 17.68 -3.29
CA SER A 296 8.45 17.92 -2.02
C SER A 296 9.07 19.31 -1.95
N ALA A 297 9.72 19.76 -3.03
CA ALA A 297 10.27 21.11 -3.10
C ALA A 297 9.16 22.17 -3.02
N GLY A 298 8.06 21.99 -3.74
CA GLY A 298 6.92 22.90 -3.70
C GLY A 298 6.26 23.01 -2.32
N LEU A 299 6.17 21.88 -1.59
CA LEU A 299 5.65 21.88 -0.21
C LEU A 299 6.62 22.61 0.76
N VAL A 300 7.93 22.37 0.65
CA VAL A 300 8.94 23.11 1.44
C VAL A 300 8.86 24.60 1.13
N ASP A 301 8.80 24.94 -0.12
CA ASP A 301 8.65 26.31 -0.57
C ASP A 301 7.34 26.95 -0.05
N ALA A 302 6.26 26.21 0.07
CA ALA A 302 5.00 26.71 0.65
C ALA A 302 5.05 26.86 2.18
N GLY A 303 6.10 26.36 2.86
CA GLY A 303 6.33 26.52 4.30
C GLY A 303 6.13 25.27 5.14
N PHE A 304 5.87 24.09 4.52
CA PHE A 304 5.79 22.83 5.25
C PHE A 304 7.18 22.29 5.62
N THR A 305 7.25 21.54 6.71
CA THR A 305 8.38 20.62 6.91
C THR A 305 8.05 19.29 6.23
N VAL A 306 8.94 18.80 5.37
CA VAL A 306 8.69 17.63 4.54
C VAL A 306 9.63 16.49 4.90
N THR A 307 9.06 15.30 5.13
CA THR A 307 9.83 14.06 5.17
C THR A 307 9.94 13.50 3.76
N LYS A 308 11.18 13.47 3.22
CA LYS A 308 11.40 12.99 1.84
C LYS A 308 11.22 11.48 1.76
N PRO A 309 10.21 10.98 1.00
CA PRO A 309 9.95 9.56 0.91
C PRO A 309 11.02 8.83 0.09
N GLN A 310 11.28 7.58 0.46
CA GLN A 310 12.22 6.68 -0.21
C GLN A 310 11.51 5.74 -1.20
N GLY A 311 10.19 5.60 -1.09
CA GLY A 311 9.39 4.73 -1.95
C GLY A 311 7.91 5.10 -1.96
N GLY A 312 7.12 4.32 -2.72
CA GLY A 312 5.70 4.56 -2.92
C GLY A 312 5.42 5.78 -3.80
N TYR A 313 4.31 6.48 -3.53
CA TYR A 313 3.97 7.71 -4.24
C TYR A 313 3.25 8.74 -3.34
N PHE A 314 3.58 8.70 -2.04
CA PHE A 314 3.09 9.67 -1.06
C PHE A 314 4.24 10.40 -0.39
N VAL A 315 3.99 11.64 -0.02
CA VAL A 315 4.85 12.46 0.82
C VAL A 315 4.07 12.92 2.04
N VAL A 316 4.72 12.89 3.20
CA VAL A 316 4.19 13.45 4.45
C VAL A 316 4.80 14.82 4.68
N ALA A 317 3.94 15.79 4.97
CA ALA A 317 4.32 17.17 5.23
C ALA A 317 3.68 17.63 6.56
N ASP A 318 4.47 18.31 7.39
CA ASP A 318 4.02 18.90 8.64
C ASP A 318 3.53 20.33 8.41
N ALA A 319 2.27 20.60 8.74
CA ALA A 319 1.63 21.90 8.62
C ALA A 319 1.84 22.82 9.85
N ALA A 320 2.46 22.33 10.92
CA ALA A 320 2.71 23.11 12.13
C ALA A 320 3.49 24.42 11.87
N PRO A 321 4.52 24.46 10.99
CA PRO A 321 5.22 25.72 10.66
C PRO A 321 4.33 26.76 10.00
N LEU A 322 3.22 26.36 9.38
CA LEU A 322 2.20 27.26 8.80
C LEU A 322 1.18 27.76 9.83
N GLY A 323 1.32 27.36 11.09
CA GLY A 323 0.41 27.71 12.18
C GLY A 323 -0.78 26.76 12.37
N PHE A 324 -0.79 25.60 11.69
CA PHE A 324 -1.85 24.60 11.79
C PHE A 324 -1.38 23.41 12.63
N SER A 325 -1.84 23.31 13.88
CA SER A 325 -1.58 22.18 14.77
C SER A 325 -2.56 21.01 14.57
N ASP A 326 -3.65 21.21 13.83
CA ASP A 326 -4.69 20.23 13.51
C ASP A 326 -4.80 20.07 11.98
N ALA A 327 -4.24 18.97 11.46
CA ALA A 327 -4.28 18.67 10.03
C ALA A 327 -5.69 18.25 9.56
N GLU A 328 -6.59 17.80 10.43
CA GLU A 328 -7.97 17.52 10.04
C GLU A 328 -8.70 18.83 9.70
N GLU A 329 -8.54 19.86 10.54
CA GLU A 329 -9.07 21.21 10.26
C GLU A 329 -8.38 21.80 9.04
N PHE A 330 -7.04 21.74 8.97
CA PHE A 330 -6.28 22.26 7.85
C PHE A 330 -6.69 21.64 6.50
N CYS A 331 -6.85 20.32 6.41
CA CYS A 331 -7.28 19.65 5.19
C CYS A 331 -8.69 20.06 4.74
N ARG A 332 -9.57 20.50 5.65
CA ARG A 332 -10.90 21.04 5.28
C ARG A 332 -10.85 22.45 4.72
N VAL A 333 -9.91 23.27 5.18
CA VAL A 333 -9.81 24.68 4.72
C VAL A 333 -8.86 24.83 3.52
N MET A 334 -7.85 23.99 3.40
CA MET A 334 -6.84 24.04 2.34
C MET A 334 -7.41 24.03 0.91
N PRO A 335 -8.48 23.26 0.58
CA PRO A 335 -9.12 23.32 -0.74
C PRO A 335 -9.60 24.71 -1.13
N THR A 336 -10.08 25.51 -0.17
CA THR A 336 -10.56 26.88 -0.40
C THR A 336 -9.41 27.89 -0.43
N VAL A 337 -8.41 27.75 0.45
CA VAL A 337 -7.35 28.77 0.60
C VAL A 337 -6.18 28.54 -0.36
N ALA A 338 -5.92 27.29 -0.74
CA ALA A 338 -4.80 26.92 -1.62
C ALA A 338 -5.23 26.11 -2.85
N GLY A 339 -6.51 25.75 -3.00
CA GLY A 339 -6.97 25.00 -4.17
C GLY A 339 -6.36 23.59 -4.31
N VAL A 340 -5.92 22.99 -3.22
CA VAL A 340 -5.29 21.64 -3.19
C VAL A 340 -5.90 20.82 -2.05
N VAL A 341 -6.05 19.52 -2.25
CA VAL A 341 -6.53 18.57 -1.25
C VAL A 341 -5.41 17.63 -0.82
N GLY A 342 -5.17 17.50 0.49
CA GLY A 342 -4.38 16.44 1.14
C GLY A 342 -5.26 15.59 2.04
N VAL A 343 -4.65 14.63 2.74
CA VAL A 343 -5.34 13.78 3.73
C VAL A 343 -4.56 13.83 5.05
N PRO A 344 -5.21 14.11 6.19
CA PRO A 344 -4.53 14.13 7.47
C PRO A 344 -4.01 12.74 7.85
N ILE A 345 -2.79 12.67 8.39
CA ILE A 345 -2.19 11.39 8.84
C ILE A 345 -2.97 10.78 9.99
N SER A 346 -3.66 11.58 10.81
CA SER A 346 -4.54 11.10 11.88
C SER A 346 -5.61 10.11 11.41
N ALA A 347 -5.94 10.10 10.09
CA ALA A 347 -6.85 9.13 9.48
C ALA A 347 -6.27 7.70 9.38
N PHE A 348 -4.95 7.56 9.48
CA PHE A 348 -4.21 6.30 9.36
C PHE A 348 -3.69 5.77 10.69
N VAL A 349 -4.16 6.34 11.80
CA VAL A 349 -3.72 5.99 13.15
C VAL A 349 -4.90 5.65 14.05
N ARG A 350 -4.62 4.88 15.11
CA ARG A 350 -5.63 4.58 16.13
C ARG A 350 -5.99 5.84 16.90
N GLN A 351 -7.23 5.91 17.37
CA GLN A 351 -7.76 7.10 18.05
C GLN A 351 -6.89 7.59 19.22
N GLY A 352 -6.30 6.67 19.98
CA GLY A 352 -5.45 7.03 21.13
C GLY A 352 -4.11 7.68 20.76
N ASN A 353 -3.64 7.53 19.51
CA ASN A 353 -2.33 7.98 19.04
C ASN A 353 -2.40 9.22 18.13
N ARG A 354 -3.61 9.72 17.83
CA ARG A 354 -3.80 10.82 16.86
C ARG A 354 -3.04 12.10 17.20
N ALA A 355 -2.87 12.39 18.47
CA ALA A 355 -2.17 13.61 18.92
C ALA A 355 -0.72 13.67 18.43
N GLU A 356 -0.04 12.53 18.30
CA GLU A 356 1.34 12.44 17.84
C GLU A 356 1.51 12.79 16.34
N TYR A 357 0.42 12.68 15.57
CA TYR A 357 0.40 12.92 14.12
C TYR A 357 -0.51 14.09 13.75
N ALA A 358 -0.89 14.91 14.73
CA ALA A 358 -1.98 15.87 14.60
C ALA A 358 -1.77 16.92 13.49
N SER A 359 -0.51 17.35 13.23
CA SER A 359 -0.18 18.38 12.22
C SER A 359 0.22 17.80 10.86
N LEU A 360 0.26 16.47 10.72
CA LEU A 360 0.82 15.83 9.54
C LEU A 360 -0.23 15.59 8.44
N VAL A 361 0.14 15.92 7.21
CA VAL A 361 -0.69 15.77 6.00
C VAL A 361 0.02 14.88 4.99
N ARG A 362 -0.72 13.95 4.37
CA ARG A 362 -0.25 13.13 3.25
C ARG A 362 -0.69 13.75 1.92
N PHE A 363 0.26 13.83 0.96
CA PHE A 363 0.01 14.19 -0.43
C PHE A 363 0.49 13.10 -1.37
N ALA A 364 -0.23 12.87 -2.48
CA ALA A 364 0.14 11.91 -3.53
C ALA A 364 0.83 12.64 -4.68
N TYR A 365 1.97 12.08 -5.13
CA TYR A 365 2.69 12.58 -6.32
C TYR A 365 2.56 11.65 -7.55
N CYS A 366 1.64 10.72 -7.54
CA CYS A 366 1.35 9.84 -8.68
C CYS A 366 0.48 10.49 -9.77
N LYS A 367 0.45 11.80 -9.85
CA LYS A 367 -0.31 12.57 -10.84
C LYS A 367 0.59 12.97 -12.01
N ARG A 368 -0.03 13.43 -13.12
CA ARG A 368 0.73 14.03 -14.24
C ARG A 368 1.57 15.20 -13.74
N GLU A 369 2.74 15.36 -14.33
CA GLU A 369 3.70 16.41 -13.92
C GLU A 369 3.07 17.80 -13.98
N SER A 370 2.29 18.09 -15.04
CA SER A 370 1.56 19.36 -15.17
C SER A 370 0.52 19.61 -14.07
N VAL A 371 -0.09 18.54 -13.52
CA VAL A 371 -1.02 18.65 -12.39
C VAL A 371 -0.27 18.96 -11.10
N LEU A 372 0.92 18.37 -10.92
CA LEU A 372 1.78 18.65 -9.77
C LEU A 372 2.34 20.07 -9.83
N GLU A 373 2.74 20.56 -11.01
CA GLU A 373 3.20 21.94 -11.22
C GLU A 373 2.11 22.95 -10.88
N ASP A 374 0.86 22.71 -11.34
CA ASP A 374 -0.29 23.56 -10.98
C ASP A 374 -0.55 23.51 -9.45
N ALA A 375 -0.51 22.32 -8.84
CA ALA A 375 -0.70 22.18 -7.40
C ALA A 375 0.38 22.94 -6.61
N VAL A 376 1.65 22.83 -6.99
CA VAL A 376 2.77 23.57 -6.38
C VAL A 376 2.57 25.08 -6.53
N GLY A 377 2.16 25.54 -7.72
CA GLY A 377 1.82 26.95 -7.94
C GLY A 377 0.72 27.44 -6.99
N ARG A 378 -0.35 26.68 -6.81
CA ARG A 378 -1.47 27.01 -5.91
C ARG A 378 -1.07 26.98 -4.43
N LEU A 379 -0.23 26.01 -4.00
CA LEU A 379 0.28 25.95 -2.63
C LEU A 379 1.07 27.21 -2.24
N GLY A 380 1.63 27.93 -3.21
CA GLY A 380 2.27 29.23 -2.99
C GLY A 380 1.37 30.28 -2.28
N ALA A 381 0.04 30.14 -2.35
CA ALA A 381 -0.90 31.00 -1.63
C ALA A 381 -0.84 30.84 -0.09
N LEU A 382 -0.24 29.74 0.41
CA LEU A 382 -0.02 29.52 1.85
C LEU A 382 1.15 30.32 2.41
N ARG A 383 2.03 30.85 1.55
CA ARG A 383 3.09 31.76 1.96
C ARG A 383 2.47 33.06 2.49
N ARG A 384 2.68 33.35 3.74
CA ARG A 384 2.30 34.63 4.36
C ARG A 384 3.53 35.47 4.67
#